data_87506690977d98e76a587c68ba93be5a
#
_entry.id   87506690977d98e76a587c68ba93be5a
#
_cell.length_a   1.000
_cell.length_b   1.000
_cell.length_c   1.000
_cell.angle_alpha   90.00
_cell.angle_beta   90.00
_cell.angle_gamma   90.00
#
_symmetry.space_group_name_H-M   'P 1'
#
loop_
_entity.id
_entity.type
_entity.pdbx_description
1 polymer ?
#
loop_
_entity_poly.entity_id
_entity_poly.type
_entity_poly.pdbx_seq_one_letter_code
_entity_poly.pdbx_strand_id
1 'polypeptide(L)'
;GGLIGLRIVAKEPDRFIKVSMGNTGLPYNPEAPEEVIEEIKAFRESNIKLHPMSMAKQVGQMDSGKTHPGLKFMYWQKFCWDTEDLPIGFIQSMQMEKRSMVSTVLNYFFILIGKYSASPFKSYTAKAYEAPFPDPSYKMGPRAMPSHVPIIPDQSLEEQRKAREFFATWDKPFLSVFAGDDPVTNGIEQDVLEMCPNAKSAPQIGGGHFYQWSRPKELSGLLLNFIKEVK
;
A
#
# COMPACT_ATOMS: atom_id res chain seq x y z
N GLY A 1 0.04 2.83 5.57
CA GLY A 1 0.18 3.98 6.50
C GLY A 1 -1.17 4.42 7.03
N GLY A 2 -2.12 4.82 6.17
CA GLY A 2 -3.42 5.35 6.57
C GLY A 2 -4.23 4.41 7.45
N LEU A 3 -4.27 3.13 7.11
CA LEU A 3 -4.98 2.11 7.87
C LEU A 3 -4.63 2.11 9.38
N ILE A 4 -3.37 2.31 9.71
CA ILE A 4 -2.90 2.37 11.09
C ILE A 4 -2.97 3.81 11.62
N GLY A 5 -2.40 4.76 10.87
CA GLY A 5 -2.26 6.15 11.30
C GLY A 5 -3.59 6.84 11.57
N LEU A 6 -4.57 6.70 10.68
CA LEU A 6 -5.89 7.32 10.87
C LEU A 6 -6.65 6.70 12.07
N ARG A 7 -6.52 5.39 12.30
CA ARG A 7 -7.11 4.78 13.50
C ARG A 7 -6.46 5.29 14.79
N ILE A 8 -5.15 5.57 14.78
CA ILE A 8 -4.47 6.18 15.92
C ILE A 8 -5.00 7.60 16.14
N VAL A 9 -5.16 8.41 15.08
CA VAL A 9 -5.75 9.75 15.18
C VAL A 9 -7.15 9.69 15.78
N ALA A 10 -7.98 8.75 15.34
CA ALA A 10 -9.34 8.58 15.86
C ALA A 10 -9.38 8.15 17.34
N LYS A 11 -8.40 7.39 17.80
CA LYS A 11 -8.29 6.92 19.20
C LYS A 11 -7.69 7.97 20.13
N GLU A 12 -6.76 8.79 19.65
CA GLU A 12 -5.98 9.74 20.44
C GLU A 12 -6.04 11.15 19.82
N PRO A 13 -7.23 11.71 19.59
CA PRO A 13 -7.40 12.93 18.79
C PRO A 13 -6.71 14.16 19.36
N ASP A 14 -6.56 14.23 20.68
CA ASP A 14 -5.93 15.38 21.35
C ASP A 14 -4.42 15.46 21.12
N ARG A 15 -3.81 14.37 20.63
CA ARG A 15 -2.38 14.33 20.26
C ARG A 15 -2.11 14.95 18.90
N PHE A 16 -3.16 15.23 18.13
CA PHE A 16 -3.03 15.69 16.75
C PHE A 16 -3.70 17.05 16.58
N ILE A 17 -2.93 18.04 16.18
CA ILE A 17 -3.43 19.38 15.85
C ILE A 17 -3.85 19.51 14.38
N LYS A 18 -3.32 18.63 13.53
CA LYS A 18 -3.64 18.52 12.10
C LYS A 18 -3.20 17.16 11.56
N VAL A 19 -3.76 16.75 10.43
CA VAL A 19 -3.44 15.51 9.76
C VAL A 19 -3.07 15.79 8.31
N SER A 20 -2.02 15.15 7.81
CA SER A 20 -1.75 15.05 6.37
C SER A 20 -1.59 13.59 5.99
N MET A 21 -2.21 13.18 4.90
CA MET A 21 -2.09 11.84 4.35
C MET A 21 -1.91 11.87 2.84
N GLY A 22 -1.36 10.80 2.30
CA GLY A 22 -1.25 10.68 0.86
C GLY A 22 -0.94 9.26 0.41
N ASN A 23 -1.38 8.91 -0.79
CA ASN A 23 -1.23 7.59 -1.40
C ASN A 23 -1.58 6.45 -0.44
N THR A 24 -2.64 6.62 0.36
CA THR A 24 -3.13 5.64 1.34
C THR A 24 -4.60 5.89 1.62
N GLY A 25 -5.24 5.03 2.41
CA GLY A 25 -6.65 5.17 2.75
C GLY A 25 -7.02 4.50 4.06
N LEU A 26 -8.29 4.59 4.38
CA LEU A 26 -8.94 3.84 5.46
C LEU A 26 -10.04 2.99 4.83
N PRO A 27 -9.69 1.87 4.16
CA PRO A 27 -10.65 1.06 3.44
C PRO A 27 -11.70 0.49 4.38
N TYR A 28 -12.96 0.56 3.93
CA TYR A 28 -14.10 0.06 4.66
C TYR A 28 -15.03 -0.66 3.69
N ASN A 29 -15.12 -1.95 3.83
CA ASN A 29 -15.98 -2.79 3.00
C ASN A 29 -16.88 -3.66 3.90
N PRO A 30 -18.00 -3.09 4.42
CA PRO A 30 -18.91 -3.80 5.32
C PRO A 30 -19.73 -4.89 4.61
N GLU A 31 -19.93 -4.72 3.31
CA GLU A 31 -20.78 -5.58 2.49
C GLU A 31 -19.97 -6.13 1.32
N ALA A 32 -19.72 -7.41 1.35
CA ALA A 32 -19.19 -8.14 0.19
C ALA A 32 -20.15 -9.29 -0.11
N PRO A 33 -20.41 -9.64 -1.39
CA PRO A 33 -21.20 -10.82 -1.72
C PRO A 33 -20.61 -12.07 -1.08
N GLU A 34 -21.47 -12.93 -0.53
CA GLU A 34 -21.02 -14.13 0.18
C GLU A 34 -20.11 -15.03 -0.67
N GLU A 35 -20.45 -15.15 -1.96
CA GLU A 35 -19.63 -15.89 -2.94
C GLU A 35 -18.21 -15.34 -3.03
N VAL A 36 -18.04 -14.01 -3.00
CA VAL A 36 -16.72 -13.35 -3.03
C VAL A 36 -15.96 -13.60 -1.73
N ILE A 37 -16.65 -13.56 -0.59
CA ILE A 37 -16.05 -13.86 0.72
C ILE A 37 -15.52 -15.29 0.75
N GLU A 38 -16.33 -16.24 0.31
CA GLU A 38 -15.99 -17.66 0.24
C GLU A 38 -14.81 -17.92 -0.71
N GLU A 39 -14.84 -17.31 -1.90
CA GLU A 39 -13.74 -17.42 -2.88
C GLU A 39 -12.41 -16.89 -2.30
N ILE A 40 -12.44 -15.73 -1.64
CA ILE A 40 -11.25 -15.14 -1.03
C ILE A 40 -10.72 -16.02 0.11
N LYS A 41 -11.59 -16.54 0.98
CA LYS A 41 -11.20 -17.45 2.05
C LYS A 41 -10.58 -18.73 1.49
N ALA A 42 -11.26 -19.39 0.57
CA ALA A 42 -10.80 -20.62 -0.05
C ALA A 42 -9.43 -20.42 -0.75
N PHE A 43 -9.26 -19.29 -1.44
CA PHE A 43 -7.98 -19.00 -2.08
C PHE A 43 -6.86 -18.75 -1.06
N ARG A 44 -7.12 -18.03 0.04
CA ARG A 44 -6.12 -17.80 1.10
C ARG A 44 -5.63 -19.13 1.70
N GLU A 45 -6.52 -20.07 1.89
CA GLU A 45 -6.23 -21.39 2.47
C GLU A 45 -5.66 -22.40 1.45
N SER A 46 -5.76 -22.08 0.16
CA SER A 46 -5.28 -22.97 -0.90
C SER A 46 -3.77 -23.14 -0.88
N ASN A 47 -3.30 -24.31 -1.33
CA ASN A 47 -1.89 -24.61 -1.53
C ASN A 47 -1.32 -24.02 -2.85
N ILE A 48 -2.05 -23.13 -3.52
CA ILE A 48 -1.61 -22.49 -4.74
C ILE A 48 -0.46 -21.53 -4.40
N LYS A 49 0.74 -21.85 -4.88
CA LYS A 49 1.90 -20.95 -4.78
C LYS A 49 1.85 -19.95 -5.93
N LEU A 50 1.82 -18.68 -5.58
CA LEU A 50 1.89 -17.62 -6.56
C LEU A 50 3.33 -17.35 -6.96
N HIS A 51 3.58 -17.46 -8.23
CA HIS A 51 4.85 -17.13 -8.83
C HIS A 51 4.89 -15.62 -9.17
N PRO A 52 6.06 -14.94 -9.09
CA PRO A 52 6.16 -13.51 -9.44
C PRO A 52 5.62 -13.16 -10.83
N MET A 53 5.76 -14.04 -11.83
CA MET A 53 5.16 -13.86 -13.15
C MET A 53 3.63 -14.00 -13.14
N SER A 54 3.11 -14.91 -12.34
CA SER A 54 1.65 -15.04 -12.16
C SER A 54 1.10 -13.77 -11.54
N MET A 55 1.81 -13.19 -10.57
CA MET A 55 1.46 -11.91 -9.98
C MET A 55 1.44 -10.78 -11.01
N ALA A 56 2.49 -10.61 -11.80
CA ALA A 56 2.56 -9.59 -12.82
C ALA A 56 1.45 -9.75 -13.87
N LYS A 57 1.16 -10.99 -14.29
CA LYS A 57 0.06 -11.30 -15.21
C LYS A 57 -1.30 -11.04 -14.57
N GLN A 58 -1.51 -11.46 -13.34
CA GLN A 58 -2.75 -11.21 -12.60
C GLN A 58 -2.99 -9.72 -12.41
N VAL A 59 -1.99 -8.97 -11.96
CA VAL A 59 -2.06 -7.51 -11.84
C VAL A 59 -2.38 -6.88 -13.21
N GLY A 60 -1.71 -7.28 -14.29
CA GLY A 60 -1.98 -6.77 -15.64
C GLY A 60 -3.38 -7.13 -16.21
N GLN A 61 -3.92 -8.31 -15.89
CA GLN A 61 -5.28 -8.69 -16.29
C GLN A 61 -6.36 -7.93 -15.49
N MET A 62 -5.98 -7.34 -14.40
CA MET A 62 -6.85 -6.61 -13.47
C MET A 62 -7.27 -5.23 -13.97
N ASP A 63 -6.53 -4.62 -14.89
CA ASP A 63 -6.90 -3.35 -15.53
C ASP A 63 -8.08 -3.51 -16.52
N SER A 64 -8.50 -4.73 -16.82
CA SER A 64 -9.61 -4.98 -17.76
C SER A 64 -11.01 -4.67 -17.21
N GLY A 65 -11.13 -4.16 -15.98
CA GLY A 65 -12.42 -3.77 -15.37
C GLY A 65 -13.35 -4.95 -15.00
N LYS A 66 -12.95 -6.18 -15.26
CA LYS A 66 -13.79 -7.37 -15.08
C LYS A 66 -13.66 -8.07 -13.74
N THR A 67 -12.71 -7.68 -12.91
CA THR A 67 -12.40 -8.35 -11.63
C THR A 67 -12.65 -7.42 -10.47
N HIS A 68 -13.35 -7.89 -9.44
CA HIS A 68 -13.57 -7.13 -8.22
C HIS A 68 -12.23 -6.68 -7.59
N PRO A 69 -12.07 -5.39 -7.17
CA PRO A 69 -10.80 -4.89 -6.63
C PRO A 69 -10.24 -5.72 -5.47
N GLY A 70 -11.10 -6.28 -4.61
CA GLY A 70 -10.70 -7.14 -3.50
C GLY A 70 -9.99 -8.42 -3.94
N LEU A 71 -10.45 -9.05 -5.05
CA LEU A 71 -9.80 -10.24 -5.60
C LEU A 71 -8.38 -9.94 -6.08
N LYS A 72 -8.16 -8.74 -6.59
CA LYS A 72 -6.82 -8.27 -7.00
C LYS A 72 -5.85 -8.25 -5.84
N PHE A 73 -6.25 -7.60 -4.76
CA PHE A 73 -5.40 -7.43 -3.60
C PHE A 73 -5.15 -8.75 -2.86
N MET A 74 -6.06 -9.69 -2.93
CA MET A 74 -5.92 -11.05 -2.42
C MET A 74 -4.66 -11.77 -2.96
N TYR A 75 -4.40 -11.65 -4.27
CA TYR A 75 -3.18 -12.24 -4.87
C TYR A 75 -1.92 -11.63 -4.27
N TRP A 76 -1.90 -10.32 -4.07
CA TRP A 76 -0.79 -9.64 -3.41
C TRP A 76 -0.61 -10.10 -1.96
N GLN A 77 -1.70 -10.18 -1.20
CA GLN A 77 -1.67 -10.68 0.18
C GLN A 77 -1.07 -12.09 0.25
N LYS A 78 -1.59 -13.00 -0.58
CA LYS A 78 -1.13 -14.39 -0.61
C LYS A 78 0.34 -14.50 -1.08
N PHE A 79 0.71 -13.77 -2.12
CA PHE A 79 2.11 -13.74 -2.58
C PHE A 79 3.06 -13.30 -1.48
N CYS A 80 2.74 -12.22 -0.78
CA CYS A 80 3.58 -11.74 0.31
C CYS A 80 3.65 -12.74 1.46
N TRP A 81 2.52 -13.33 1.84
CA TRP A 81 2.46 -14.29 2.93
C TRP A 81 3.26 -15.57 2.65
N ASP A 82 3.09 -16.14 1.46
CA ASP A 82 3.69 -17.42 1.08
C ASP A 82 5.17 -17.31 0.65
N THR A 83 5.65 -16.11 0.32
CA THR A 83 7.03 -15.91 -0.14
C THR A 83 7.97 -15.66 1.04
N GLU A 84 8.69 -16.68 1.47
CA GLU A 84 9.60 -16.60 2.62
C GLU A 84 10.68 -15.53 2.40
N ASP A 85 11.41 -15.61 1.29
CA ASP A 85 12.38 -14.58 0.89
C ASP A 85 11.71 -13.53 -0.01
N LEU A 86 10.77 -12.77 0.59
CA LEU A 86 10.05 -11.71 -0.13
C LEU A 86 11.04 -10.70 -0.72
N PRO A 87 11.00 -10.46 -2.04
CA PRO A 87 11.97 -9.59 -2.72
C PRO A 87 11.65 -8.11 -2.53
N ILE A 88 11.71 -7.62 -1.29
CA ILE A 88 11.32 -6.27 -0.89
C ILE A 88 12.04 -5.21 -1.70
N GLY A 89 13.36 -5.28 -1.74
CA GLY A 89 14.17 -4.33 -2.49
C GLY A 89 13.87 -4.34 -3.99
N PHE A 90 13.57 -5.52 -4.57
CA PHE A 90 13.17 -5.61 -5.97
C PHE A 90 11.83 -4.90 -6.22
N ILE A 91 10.83 -5.17 -5.42
CA ILE A 91 9.49 -4.60 -5.54
C ILE A 91 9.54 -3.07 -5.38
N GLN A 92 10.20 -2.58 -4.34
CA GLN A 92 10.30 -1.15 -4.07
C GLN A 92 11.05 -0.40 -5.17
N SER A 93 12.22 -0.90 -5.57
CA SER A 93 13.04 -0.23 -6.58
C SER A 93 12.45 -0.29 -8.00
N MET A 94 11.52 -1.21 -8.29
CA MET A 94 10.81 -1.23 -9.58
C MET A 94 10.06 0.06 -9.90
N GLN A 95 9.55 0.74 -8.89
CA GLN A 95 8.79 1.98 -9.05
C GLN A 95 9.66 3.24 -8.92
N MET A 96 10.91 3.09 -8.47
CA MET A 96 11.78 4.22 -8.11
C MET A 96 12.89 4.49 -9.11
N GLU A 97 13.29 3.49 -9.89
CA GLU A 97 14.46 3.61 -10.77
C GLU A 97 14.31 2.85 -12.09
N LYS A 98 14.96 3.37 -13.12
CA LYS A 98 15.14 2.63 -14.38
C LYS A 98 16.21 1.57 -14.17
N ARG A 99 15.91 0.33 -14.51
CA ARG A 99 16.81 -0.79 -14.34
C ARG A 99 17.39 -1.28 -15.65
N SER A 100 18.60 -1.83 -15.57
CA SER A 100 19.15 -2.65 -16.63
C SER A 100 18.31 -3.92 -16.80
N MET A 101 17.99 -4.28 -18.03
CA MET A 101 17.28 -5.52 -18.35
C MET A 101 18.05 -6.74 -17.81
N VAL A 102 19.37 -6.76 -17.96
CA VAL A 102 20.23 -7.85 -17.46
C VAL A 102 20.11 -8.00 -15.94
N SER A 103 20.24 -6.89 -15.19
CA SER A 103 20.08 -6.92 -13.74
C SER A 103 18.68 -7.40 -13.33
N THR A 104 17.65 -6.99 -14.06
CA THR A 104 16.27 -7.42 -13.81
C THR A 104 16.12 -8.93 -13.99
N VAL A 105 16.59 -9.48 -15.09
CA VAL A 105 16.52 -10.93 -15.39
C VAL A 105 17.29 -11.73 -14.34
N LEU A 106 18.50 -11.29 -13.98
CA LEU A 106 19.32 -12.01 -12.99
C LEU A 106 18.68 -11.96 -11.59
N ASN A 107 18.19 -10.82 -11.13
CA ASN A 107 17.45 -10.75 -9.87
C ASN A 107 16.19 -11.63 -9.90
N TYR A 108 15.51 -11.63 -11.04
CA TYR A 108 14.32 -12.46 -11.22
C TYR A 108 14.63 -13.96 -11.08
N PHE A 109 15.77 -14.43 -11.58
CA PHE A 109 16.23 -15.80 -11.37
C PHE A 109 16.37 -16.11 -9.86
N PHE A 110 17.00 -15.21 -9.08
CA PHE A 110 17.12 -15.41 -7.63
C PHE A 110 15.76 -15.40 -6.91
N ILE A 111 14.80 -14.60 -7.39
CA ILE A 111 13.44 -14.62 -6.87
C ILE A 111 12.78 -15.98 -7.14
N LEU A 112 12.95 -16.52 -8.36
CA LEU A 112 12.35 -17.79 -8.76
C LEU A 112 12.82 -18.98 -7.90
N ILE A 113 14.10 -18.98 -7.54
CA ILE A 113 14.67 -20.04 -6.69
C ILE A 113 14.51 -19.75 -5.19
N GLY A 114 13.77 -18.69 -4.80
CA GLY A 114 13.53 -18.35 -3.40
C GLY A 114 14.77 -17.87 -2.63
N LYS A 115 15.74 -17.26 -3.32
CA LYS A 115 17.03 -16.84 -2.74
C LYS A 115 17.35 -15.38 -3.09
N TYR A 116 16.35 -14.50 -3.12
CA TYR A 116 16.57 -13.11 -3.51
C TYR A 116 17.54 -12.38 -2.56
N SER A 117 17.51 -12.67 -1.26
CA SER A 117 18.43 -12.09 -0.29
C SER A 117 19.89 -12.31 -0.64
N ALA A 118 20.22 -13.42 -1.29
CA ALA A 118 21.56 -13.73 -1.75
C ALA A 118 21.93 -13.14 -3.13
N SER A 119 21.00 -12.46 -3.82
CA SER A 119 21.30 -11.90 -5.15
C SER A 119 22.38 -10.83 -5.10
N PRO A 120 23.48 -10.96 -5.86
CA PRO A 120 24.49 -9.91 -5.97
C PRO A 120 24.10 -8.79 -6.94
N PHE A 121 23.03 -8.96 -7.69
CA PHE A 121 22.61 -8.06 -8.78
C PHE A 121 21.63 -6.96 -8.34
N LYS A 122 21.41 -6.83 -7.02
CA LYS A 122 20.56 -5.78 -6.47
C LYS A 122 21.13 -4.40 -6.78
N SER A 123 20.28 -3.49 -7.25
CA SER A 123 20.61 -2.08 -7.40
C SER A 123 20.92 -1.42 -6.04
N TYR A 124 21.40 -0.19 -6.05
CA TYR A 124 21.65 0.57 -4.82
C TYR A 124 20.36 0.74 -4.01
N THR A 125 19.27 1.15 -4.65
CA THR A 125 17.95 1.30 -4.01
C THR A 125 17.45 -0.04 -3.45
N ALA A 126 17.56 -1.11 -4.22
CA ALA A 126 17.16 -2.44 -3.76
C ALA A 126 17.98 -2.90 -2.54
N LYS A 127 19.29 -2.65 -2.52
CA LYS A 127 20.15 -2.95 -1.36
C LYS A 127 19.74 -2.14 -0.12
N ALA A 128 19.40 -0.85 -0.30
CA ALA A 128 18.96 0.00 0.80
C ALA A 128 17.65 -0.52 1.44
N TYR A 129 16.68 -0.97 0.63
CA TYR A 129 15.44 -1.55 1.13
C TYR A 129 15.59 -2.99 1.68
N GLU A 130 16.63 -3.72 1.29
CA GLU A 130 16.97 -5.02 1.89
C GLU A 130 17.79 -4.90 3.17
N ALA A 131 18.47 -3.78 3.38
CA ALA A 131 19.40 -3.61 4.51
C ALA A 131 18.82 -3.90 5.91
N PRO A 132 17.51 -3.63 6.19
CA PRO A 132 16.93 -3.98 7.49
C PRO A 132 16.73 -5.48 7.69
N PHE A 133 16.90 -6.32 6.67
CA PHE A 133 16.59 -7.75 6.68
C PHE A 133 17.88 -8.58 6.43
N PRO A 134 18.63 -8.95 7.48
CA PRO A 134 19.86 -9.72 7.33
C PRO A 134 19.68 -11.06 6.61
N ASP A 135 18.52 -11.68 6.81
CA ASP A 135 18.10 -12.92 6.18
C ASP A 135 16.55 -12.98 6.06
N PRO A 136 15.96 -13.99 5.39
CA PRO A 136 14.52 -14.10 5.20
C PRO A 136 13.69 -14.13 6.48
N SER A 137 14.23 -14.61 7.61
CA SER A 137 13.49 -14.68 8.88
C SER A 137 13.07 -13.32 9.41
N TYR A 138 13.78 -12.26 9.06
CA TYR A 138 13.47 -10.87 9.42
C TYR A 138 12.36 -10.25 8.56
N LYS A 139 11.90 -10.94 7.50
CA LYS A 139 10.90 -10.41 6.55
C LYS A 139 9.44 -10.68 6.95
N MET A 140 9.17 -11.25 8.13
CA MET A 140 7.81 -11.58 8.54
C MET A 140 6.91 -10.33 8.61
N GLY A 141 7.42 -9.20 9.10
CA GLY A 141 6.66 -7.94 9.12
C GLY A 141 6.14 -7.53 7.74
N PRO A 142 7.02 -7.27 6.75
CA PRO A 142 6.60 -6.95 5.38
C PRO A 142 5.72 -8.02 4.73
N ARG A 143 5.91 -9.30 5.04
CA ARG A 143 5.07 -10.40 4.53
C ARG A 143 3.65 -10.34 5.09
N ALA A 144 3.50 -10.04 6.37
CA ALA A 144 2.21 -9.98 7.05
C ALA A 144 1.43 -8.69 6.78
N MET A 145 2.11 -7.56 6.55
CA MET A 145 1.48 -6.23 6.43
C MET A 145 0.32 -6.17 5.41
N PRO A 146 0.42 -6.74 4.19
CA PRO A 146 -0.71 -6.71 3.26
C PRO A 146 -1.95 -7.43 3.78
N SER A 147 -1.79 -8.47 4.61
CA SER A 147 -2.91 -9.22 5.17
C SER A 147 -3.77 -8.43 6.16
N HIS A 148 -3.25 -7.31 6.67
CA HIS A 148 -4.00 -6.40 7.53
C HIS A 148 -4.91 -5.42 6.77
N VAL A 149 -4.83 -5.39 5.43
CA VAL A 149 -5.76 -4.59 4.62
C VAL A 149 -7.06 -5.38 4.45
N PRO A 150 -8.20 -4.89 4.97
CA PRO A 150 -9.47 -5.61 4.89
C PRO A 150 -10.00 -5.52 3.46
N ILE A 151 -10.02 -6.65 2.74
CA ILE A 151 -10.63 -6.78 1.41
C ILE A 151 -12.01 -7.44 1.46
N ILE A 152 -12.32 -8.08 2.58
CA ILE A 152 -13.62 -8.60 2.97
C ILE A 152 -13.86 -8.24 4.43
N PRO A 153 -15.12 -8.29 4.93
CA PRO A 153 -15.39 -8.10 6.34
C PRO A 153 -14.52 -8.99 7.24
N ASP A 154 -13.81 -8.39 8.18
CA ASP A 154 -12.93 -9.07 9.13
C ASP A 154 -13.04 -8.45 10.53
N GLN A 155 -12.23 -8.94 11.47
CA GLN A 155 -12.22 -8.46 12.85
C GLN A 155 -11.89 -6.96 13.00
N SER A 156 -11.30 -6.31 11.99
CA SER A 156 -10.96 -4.90 12.03
C SER A 156 -12.11 -3.97 11.57
N LEU A 157 -13.19 -4.54 11.03
CA LEU A 157 -14.29 -3.80 10.41
C LEU A 157 -14.90 -2.77 11.36
N GLU A 158 -15.14 -3.15 12.60
CA GLU A 158 -15.73 -2.26 13.60
C GLU A 158 -14.81 -1.08 13.96
N GLU A 159 -13.51 -1.33 14.06
CA GLU A 159 -12.53 -0.27 14.30
C GLU A 159 -12.37 0.67 13.10
N GLN A 160 -12.53 0.15 11.89
CA GLN A 160 -12.55 0.96 10.67
C GLN A 160 -13.81 1.85 10.64
N ARG A 161 -14.97 1.27 10.94
CA ARG A 161 -16.24 1.99 11.02
C ARG A 161 -16.15 3.18 11.99
N LYS A 162 -15.70 2.91 13.23
CA LYS A 162 -15.53 3.94 14.27
C LYS A 162 -14.57 5.06 13.83
N ALA A 163 -13.47 4.69 13.20
CA ALA A 163 -12.52 5.69 12.72
C ALA A 163 -13.10 6.55 11.59
N ARG A 164 -13.86 5.96 10.66
CA ARG A 164 -14.55 6.73 9.61
C ARG A 164 -15.62 7.65 10.18
N GLU A 165 -16.43 7.18 11.13
CA GLU A 165 -17.43 8.01 11.82
C GLU A 165 -16.79 9.19 12.57
N PHE A 166 -15.63 8.95 13.19
CA PHE A 166 -14.86 10.01 13.82
C PHE A 166 -14.42 11.08 12.81
N PHE A 167 -13.87 10.66 11.65
CA PHE A 167 -13.43 11.62 10.62
C PHE A 167 -14.57 12.38 9.96
N ALA A 168 -15.80 11.86 9.96
CA ALA A 168 -16.97 12.60 9.48
C ALA A 168 -17.23 13.88 10.29
N THR A 169 -16.76 13.94 11.53
CA THR A 169 -16.90 15.10 12.43
C THR A 169 -15.57 15.78 12.75
N TRP A 170 -14.48 15.39 12.08
CA TRP A 170 -13.15 15.97 12.30
C TRP A 170 -13.12 17.45 11.89
N ASP A 171 -12.85 18.34 12.83
CA ASP A 171 -12.87 19.80 12.66
C ASP A 171 -11.49 20.44 12.54
N LYS A 172 -10.42 19.69 12.85
CA LYS A 172 -9.04 20.18 12.72
C LYS A 172 -8.55 20.07 11.27
N PRO A 173 -7.50 20.81 10.88
CA PRO A 173 -7.00 20.77 9.51
C PRO A 173 -6.63 19.38 9.05
N PHE A 174 -7.06 19.02 7.84
CA PHE A 174 -6.74 17.77 7.17
C PHE A 174 -6.33 18.04 5.73
N LEU A 175 -5.15 17.57 5.33
CA LEU A 175 -4.62 17.72 3.97
C LEU A 175 -4.47 16.35 3.30
N SER A 176 -5.16 16.16 2.19
CA SER A 176 -5.03 15.01 1.30
C SER A 176 -4.02 15.34 0.20
N VAL A 177 -2.96 14.53 0.04
CA VAL A 177 -1.91 14.73 -0.96
C VAL A 177 -1.73 13.44 -1.74
N PHE A 178 -2.27 13.36 -2.95
CA PHE A 178 -2.20 12.17 -3.79
C PHE A 178 -1.40 12.40 -5.06
N ALA A 179 -0.72 11.36 -5.53
CA ALA A 179 -0.12 11.36 -6.86
C ALA A 179 -1.18 10.95 -7.89
N GLY A 180 -1.39 11.81 -8.88
CA GLY A 180 -2.40 11.56 -9.93
C GLY A 180 -2.07 10.38 -10.86
N ASP A 181 -0.83 9.91 -10.84
CA ASP A 181 -0.32 8.79 -11.62
C ASP A 181 0.00 7.54 -10.76
N ASP A 182 -0.53 7.48 -9.54
CA ASP A 182 -0.36 6.31 -8.65
C ASP A 182 -1.27 5.14 -9.06
N PRO A 183 -0.74 4.02 -9.56
CA PRO A 183 -1.57 2.89 -9.97
C PRO A 183 -2.16 2.10 -8.80
N VAL A 184 -1.66 2.33 -7.57
CA VAL A 184 -2.08 1.56 -6.38
C VAL A 184 -3.26 2.19 -5.69
N THR A 185 -3.26 3.52 -5.57
CA THR A 185 -4.29 4.26 -4.79
C THR A 185 -5.14 5.19 -5.64
N ASN A 186 -5.16 4.98 -6.96
CA ASN A 186 -6.02 5.72 -7.86
C ASN A 186 -7.50 5.59 -7.43
N GLY A 187 -8.18 6.72 -7.27
CA GLY A 187 -9.58 6.80 -6.83
C GLY A 187 -9.79 6.77 -5.31
N ILE A 188 -8.77 6.45 -4.50
CA ILE A 188 -8.92 6.42 -3.03
C ILE A 188 -9.06 7.83 -2.44
N GLU A 189 -8.50 8.86 -3.09
CA GLU A 189 -8.61 10.23 -2.59
C GLU A 189 -10.08 10.67 -2.44
N GLN A 190 -10.94 10.29 -3.37
CA GLN A 190 -12.36 10.62 -3.31
C GLN A 190 -13.03 10.02 -2.06
N ASP A 191 -12.74 8.76 -1.74
CA ASP A 191 -13.24 8.12 -0.51
C ASP A 191 -12.75 8.84 0.76
N VAL A 192 -11.53 9.36 0.74
CA VAL A 192 -10.99 10.15 1.87
C VAL A 192 -11.71 11.48 2.04
N LEU A 193 -11.99 12.19 0.95
CA LEU A 193 -12.71 13.46 0.99
C LEU A 193 -14.18 13.28 1.41
N GLU A 194 -14.80 12.18 1.03
CA GLU A 194 -16.15 11.82 1.46
C GLU A 194 -16.17 11.42 2.93
N MET A 195 -15.17 10.66 3.39
CA MET A 195 -15.02 10.25 4.79
C MET A 195 -14.79 11.45 5.72
N CYS A 196 -14.03 12.45 5.27
CA CYS A 196 -13.66 13.62 6.06
C CYS A 196 -14.01 14.91 5.31
N PRO A 197 -15.23 15.46 5.46
CA PRO A 197 -15.68 16.65 4.73
C PRO A 197 -14.83 17.90 4.96
N ASN A 198 -14.06 17.95 6.06
CA ASN A 198 -13.12 19.04 6.34
C ASN A 198 -11.76 18.87 5.67
N ALA A 199 -11.52 17.73 5.02
CA ALA A 199 -10.28 17.49 4.30
C ALA A 199 -10.17 18.38 3.06
N LYS A 200 -8.98 18.90 2.82
CA LYS A 200 -8.63 19.66 1.62
C LYS A 200 -7.71 18.83 0.74
N SER A 201 -8.05 18.73 -0.55
CA SER A 201 -7.14 18.15 -1.53
C SER A 201 -6.02 19.14 -1.86
N ALA A 202 -4.77 18.70 -1.79
CA ALA A 202 -3.65 19.45 -2.32
C ALA A 202 -3.63 19.39 -3.85
N PRO A 203 -2.93 20.32 -4.53
CA PRO A 203 -2.62 20.15 -5.95
C PRO A 203 -1.96 18.80 -6.19
N GLN A 204 -2.48 18.04 -7.16
CA GLN A 204 -1.91 16.75 -7.50
C GLN A 204 -0.46 16.86 -7.95
N ILE A 205 0.38 16.02 -7.38
CA ILE A 205 1.76 15.87 -7.81
C ILE A 205 1.89 14.50 -8.51
N GLY A 206 2.69 14.42 -9.57
CA GLY A 206 3.03 13.14 -10.16
C GLY A 206 4.07 12.40 -9.31
N GLY A 207 4.53 11.24 -9.80
CA GLY A 207 5.64 10.51 -9.18
C GLY A 207 5.28 9.12 -8.67
N GLY A 208 4.06 8.64 -8.95
CA GLY A 208 3.59 7.30 -8.63
C GLY A 208 3.38 7.05 -7.14
N HIS A 209 3.28 5.78 -6.77
CA HIS A 209 2.98 5.40 -5.38
C HIS A 209 4.02 5.90 -4.36
N PHE A 210 5.28 5.97 -4.77
CA PHE A 210 6.39 6.43 -3.92
C PHE A 210 6.82 7.87 -4.26
N TYR A 211 5.87 8.79 -4.43
CA TYR A 211 6.13 10.19 -4.76
C TYR A 211 7.01 10.92 -3.73
N GLN A 212 7.07 10.48 -2.48
CA GLN A 212 8.03 10.97 -1.49
C GLN A 212 9.50 10.74 -1.90
N TRP A 213 9.76 9.76 -2.78
CA TRP A 213 11.07 9.51 -3.36
C TRP A 213 11.28 10.31 -4.65
N SER A 214 10.29 10.30 -5.54
CA SER A 214 10.41 10.89 -6.88
C SER A 214 10.16 12.41 -6.90
N ARG A 215 9.37 12.94 -5.93
CA ARG A 215 8.94 14.34 -5.82
C ARG A 215 9.13 14.92 -4.41
N PRO A 216 10.28 14.71 -3.76
CA PRO A 216 10.47 15.11 -2.36
C PRO A 216 10.35 16.61 -2.14
N LYS A 217 10.78 17.44 -3.10
CA LYS A 217 10.72 18.90 -2.98
C LYS A 217 9.29 19.42 -3.07
N GLU A 218 8.50 18.92 -4.02
CA GLU A 218 7.11 19.33 -4.18
C GLU A 218 6.30 18.90 -2.95
N LEU A 219 6.45 17.66 -2.51
CA LEU A 219 5.79 17.17 -1.31
C LEU A 219 6.17 17.98 -0.07
N SER A 220 7.47 18.24 0.14
CA SER A 220 7.93 19.04 1.28
C SER A 220 7.38 20.45 1.24
N GLY A 221 7.27 21.06 0.06
CA GLY A 221 6.67 22.38 -0.12
C GLY A 221 5.21 22.41 0.32
N LEU A 222 4.41 21.44 -0.13
CA LEU A 222 2.99 21.32 0.25
C LEU A 222 2.83 21.13 1.76
N LEU A 223 3.60 20.23 2.36
CA LEU A 223 3.54 19.96 3.79
C LEU A 223 3.99 21.16 4.63
N LEU A 224 5.05 21.86 4.24
CA LEU A 224 5.51 23.05 4.95
C LEU A 224 4.49 24.20 4.89
N ASN A 225 3.85 24.40 3.74
CA ASN A 225 2.76 25.37 3.63
C ASN A 225 1.60 24.99 4.55
N PHE A 226 1.15 23.74 4.50
CA PHE A 226 0.09 23.23 5.38
C PHE A 226 0.42 23.39 6.86
N ILE A 227 1.69 23.17 7.25
CA ILE A 227 2.12 23.38 8.63
C ILE A 227 2.05 24.86 9.03
N LYS A 228 2.37 25.78 8.13
CA LYS A 228 2.41 27.24 8.39
C LYS A 228 1.04 27.91 8.35
N GLU A 229 0.07 27.39 7.59
CA GLU A 229 -1.27 27.99 7.42
C GLU A 229 -2.11 28.02 8.69
N VAL A 230 -1.72 27.28 9.72
CA VAL A 230 -2.49 27.21 10.98
C VAL A 230 -1.73 27.92 12.09
N LYS A 231 -2.24 29.07 12.44
CA LYS A 231 -1.94 29.74 13.70
C LYS A 231 -2.92 29.29 14.78
#